data_8bd476c8a581605da0637c4e8548e476
#
_entry.id   8bd476c8a581605da0637c4e8548e476
#
_cell.length_a   1.000
_cell.length_b   1.000
_cell.length_c   1.000
_cell.angle_alpha   90.00
_cell.angle_beta   90.00
_cell.angle_gamma   90.00
#
_symmetry.space_group_name_H-M   'P 1'
#
loop_
_entity.id
_entity.type
_entity.pdbx_description
1 polymer ?
#
loop_
_entity_poly.entity_id
_entity_poly.type
_entity_poly.pdbx_seq_one_letter_code
_entity_poly.pdbx_strand_id
1 'polypeptide(L)'
;MDGAAATAESPFLSWYWRRRTQREYGINGINMRIVKASNLARFGALLALLTVVSCQSTNLGDNFGSGTANGKPGDEELTGADLRAYCPRIELREGTAILRTYTKGKDGDPNEIIYLATITDATRTCRYQGGQLFMEVVAAGRVVEGPKGKSGSLELPVRVAIRQGEDVPYSQLGKIQVAVAPNAGATQFIFKDSQVVVPAPTQQNMQVFVGFDEGPYNTP
;
A
#
# COMPACT_ATOMS: atom_id res chain seq x y z
N MET A 1 -60.91 -8.99 -20.18
CA MET A 1 -60.54 -9.97 -19.12
C MET A 1 -59.19 -9.55 -18.59
N ASP A 2 -59.25 -8.70 -17.59
CA ASP A 2 -58.13 -7.91 -17.05
C ASP A 2 -57.50 -8.71 -15.92
N GLY A 3 -56.20 -9.00 -16.06
CA GLY A 3 -55.39 -9.65 -15.04
C GLY A 3 -54.40 -8.68 -14.42
N ALA A 4 -54.78 -8.05 -13.32
CA ALA A 4 -53.91 -7.17 -12.54
C ALA A 4 -52.83 -8.01 -11.78
N ALA A 5 -51.56 -7.78 -12.08
CA ALA A 5 -50.44 -8.28 -11.31
C ALA A 5 -50.21 -7.39 -10.10
N ALA A 6 -50.50 -7.89 -8.91
CA ALA A 6 -50.19 -7.25 -7.65
C ALA A 6 -48.67 -7.45 -7.32
N THR A 7 -47.93 -6.37 -7.32
CA THR A 7 -46.55 -6.32 -6.78
C THR A 7 -46.58 -6.33 -5.25
N ALA A 8 -46.18 -7.44 -4.65
CA ALA A 8 -46.02 -7.54 -3.21
C ALA A 8 -44.74 -6.81 -2.79
N GLU A 9 -44.89 -5.61 -2.23
CA GLU A 9 -43.81 -4.90 -1.51
C GLU A 9 -43.57 -5.58 -0.17
N SER A 10 -42.35 -6.10 0.04
CA SER A 10 -41.96 -6.74 1.27
C SER A 10 -41.70 -5.68 2.35
N PRO A 11 -42.25 -5.81 3.56
CA PRO A 11 -42.16 -4.82 4.63
C PRO A 11 -40.79 -4.79 5.36
N PHE A 12 -39.76 -5.49 4.86
CA PHE A 12 -38.46 -5.60 5.52
C PHE A 12 -37.47 -4.45 5.24
N LEU A 13 -37.68 -3.62 4.24
CA LEU A 13 -36.77 -2.54 3.88
C LEU A 13 -37.01 -1.20 4.63
N SER A 14 -38.14 -1.04 5.30
CA SER A 14 -38.47 0.17 6.06
C SER A 14 -37.76 0.30 7.40
N TRP A 15 -37.24 -0.81 7.96
CA TRP A 15 -36.63 -0.81 9.29
C TRP A 15 -35.12 -0.46 9.29
N TYR A 16 -34.44 -0.59 8.14
CA TYR A 16 -32.99 -0.39 8.04
C TYR A 16 -32.60 1.09 7.93
N TRP A 17 -33.46 1.95 7.43
CA TRP A 17 -33.17 3.38 7.22
C TRP A 17 -33.47 4.26 8.43
N ARG A 18 -34.25 3.80 9.42
CA ARG A 18 -34.67 4.61 10.55
C ARG A 18 -33.69 4.59 11.75
N ARG A 19 -32.59 3.83 11.70
CA ARG A 19 -31.57 3.77 12.77
C ARG A 19 -30.27 4.49 12.49
N ARG A 20 -30.13 5.17 11.38
CA ARG A 20 -28.86 5.80 11.01
C ARG A 20 -28.79 7.32 11.24
N THR A 21 -29.79 7.96 11.82
CA THR A 21 -29.83 9.41 12.01
C THR A 21 -29.76 9.90 13.45
N GLN A 22 -29.47 9.03 14.41
CA GLN A 22 -29.31 9.42 15.82
C GLN A 22 -28.03 8.82 16.40
N ARG A 23 -26.89 9.19 15.86
CA ARG A 23 -25.64 9.16 16.61
C ARG A 23 -24.92 10.47 16.37
N GLU A 24 -25.48 11.51 17.02
CA GLU A 24 -24.81 12.79 17.15
C GLU A 24 -23.46 12.59 17.83
N TYR A 25 -22.46 13.18 17.23
CA TYR A 25 -21.13 13.33 17.80
C TYR A 25 -21.23 14.09 19.11
N GLY A 26 -21.15 13.38 20.24
CA GLY A 26 -20.89 13.95 21.55
C GLY A 26 -19.46 14.45 21.62
N ILE A 27 -19.25 15.71 21.27
CA ILE A 27 -18.02 16.43 21.53
C ILE A 27 -18.03 16.78 23.00
N ASN A 28 -17.38 15.95 23.83
CA ASN A 28 -17.13 16.26 25.21
C ASN A 28 -16.24 17.50 25.30
N GLY A 29 -16.80 18.55 25.88
CA GLY A 29 -16.17 19.84 26.05
C GLY A 29 -14.83 19.78 26.78
N ILE A 30 -13.81 20.21 26.04
CA ILE A 30 -12.53 20.57 26.64
C ILE A 30 -12.76 21.92 27.32
N ASN A 31 -12.82 21.91 28.67
CA ASN A 31 -12.81 23.12 29.48
C ASN A 31 -11.50 23.88 29.30
N MET A 32 -11.50 24.80 28.35
CA MET A 32 -10.43 25.77 28.19
C MET A 32 -10.58 26.83 29.28
N ARG A 33 -9.88 26.61 30.41
CA ARG A 33 -9.75 27.66 31.45
C ARG A 33 -8.98 28.83 30.84
N ILE A 34 -9.74 29.89 30.55
CA ILE A 34 -9.19 31.19 30.21
C ILE A 34 -8.44 31.71 31.45
N VAL A 35 -7.11 31.69 31.36
CA VAL A 35 -6.25 32.36 32.33
C VAL A 35 -6.35 33.85 32.06
N LYS A 36 -7.03 34.54 32.96
CA LYS A 36 -7.11 36.01 32.99
C LYS A 36 -5.70 36.58 33.23
N ALA A 37 -5.13 37.18 32.21
CA ALA A 37 -3.92 38.00 32.35
C ALA A 37 -4.32 39.32 32.97
N SER A 38 -4.03 39.49 34.25
CA SER A 38 -4.05 40.79 34.93
C SER A 38 -2.64 41.18 35.32
N ASN A 39 -2.24 42.32 34.78
CA ASN A 39 -1.25 43.26 35.32
C ASN A 39 0.13 42.73 35.69
N LEU A 40 1.13 43.20 34.93
CA LEU A 40 2.23 43.95 35.51
C LEU A 40 2.94 44.76 34.40
N ALA A 41 2.54 46.03 34.36
CA ALA A 41 3.41 47.05 33.75
C ALA A 41 4.53 47.34 34.75
N ARG A 42 5.76 47.35 34.27
CA ARG A 42 6.85 48.23 34.70
C ARG A 42 8.21 47.54 34.55
N PHE A 43 9.11 48.35 34.01
CA PHE A 43 10.56 48.24 33.99
C PHE A 43 11.19 47.56 32.76
N GLY A 44 11.84 48.40 32.01
CA GLY A 44 13.19 48.17 31.53
C GLY A 44 13.35 48.35 30.04
N ALA A 45 13.57 49.60 29.64
CA ALA A 45 14.22 49.88 28.36
C ALA A 45 15.65 49.34 28.39
N LEU A 46 15.91 48.28 27.64
CA LEU A 46 17.29 47.90 27.28
C LEU A 46 17.31 47.65 25.76
N LEU A 47 17.94 48.57 25.08
CA LEU A 47 18.34 48.50 23.68
C LEU A 47 19.18 47.23 23.48
N ALA A 48 18.63 46.22 22.83
CA ALA A 48 19.42 45.12 22.25
C ALA A 48 19.35 45.25 20.72
N LEU A 49 20.45 45.74 20.17
CA LEU A 49 20.72 45.69 18.73
C LEU A 49 20.73 44.23 18.29
N LEU A 50 19.67 43.80 17.66
CA LEU A 50 19.64 42.57 16.90
C LEU A 50 20.37 42.80 15.58
N THR A 51 21.63 42.41 15.53
CA THR A 51 22.38 42.26 14.27
C THR A 51 21.77 41.12 13.49
N VAL A 52 21.01 41.42 12.48
CA VAL A 52 20.61 40.48 11.44
C VAL A 52 21.88 40.04 10.70
N VAL A 53 22.40 38.87 11.05
CA VAL A 53 23.40 38.20 10.23
C VAL A 53 22.69 37.77 8.95
N SER A 54 22.76 38.62 7.95
CA SER A 54 22.45 38.30 6.57
C SER A 54 23.47 37.29 6.10
N CYS A 55 23.06 36.01 5.94
CA CYS A 55 23.83 35.05 5.17
C CYS A 55 23.82 35.51 3.72
N GLN A 56 24.80 36.28 3.34
CA GLN A 56 25.15 36.52 1.95
C GLN A 56 25.75 35.24 1.41
N SER A 57 24.97 34.54 0.61
CA SER A 57 25.46 33.48 -0.27
C SER A 57 26.48 34.13 -1.19
N THR A 58 27.75 33.84 -0.97
CA THR A 58 28.81 34.19 -1.90
C THR A 58 28.51 33.51 -3.25
N ASN A 59 28.30 34.33 -4.25
CA ASN A 59 28.25 33.89 -5.64
C ASN A 59 29.58 33.23 -6.00
N LEU A 60 29.62 31.92 -5.98
CA LEU A 60 30.67 31.14 -6.62
C LEU A 60 30.17 30.75 -8.00
N GLY A 61 30.65 31.48 -8.99
CA GLY A 61 30.90 31.02 -10.35
C GLY A 61 29.68 30.77 -11.22
N ASP A 62 29.35 31.78 -11.99
CA ASP A 62 28.70 31.67 -13.29
C ASP A 62 29.14 30.44 -14.07
N ASN A 63 28.26 29.47 -14.20
CA ASN A 63 28.14 28.60 -15.36
C ASN A 63 26.86 27.71 -15.28
N PHE A 64 25.74 28.29 -14.77
CA PHE A 64 24.46 27.73 -15.13
C PHE A 64 24.00 28.45 -16.40
N GLY A 65 24.25 27.80 -17.54
CA GLY A 65 23.69 28.20 -18.81
C GLY A 65 22.18 28.38 -18.65
N SER A 66 21.72 29.60 -18.92
CA SER A 66 20.29 29.88 -19.16
C SER A 66 19.80 29.05 -20.34
N GLY A 67 19.47 27.80 -20.08
CA GLY A 67 18.62 27.02 -20.93
C GLY A 67 17.23 27.58 -20.81
N THR A 68 16.83 28.37 -21.78
CA THR A 68 15.46 28.81 -22.00
C THR A 68 14.57 27.58 -22.06
N ALA A 69 13.78 27.34 -20.99
CA ALA A 69 12.80 26.27 -20.96
C ALA A 69 11.65 26.61 -21.91
N ASN A 70 11.88 26.46 -23.21
CA ASN A 70 10.88 26.31 -24.24
C ASN A 70 10.91 24.88 -24.77
N GLY A 71 10.89 23.89 -23.87
CA GLY A 71 10.70 22.49 -24.17
C GLY A 71 9.22 22.19 -24.17
N LYS A 72 8.68 21.95 -25.35
CA LYS A 72 7.46 21.21 -25.60
C LYS A 72 7.50 19.93 -24.72
N PRO A 73 6.40 19.51 -24.04
CA PRO A 73 6.40 18.25 -23.31
C PRO A 73 6.39 17.11 -24.35
N GLY A 74 7.57 16.60 -24.63
CA GLY A 74 7.79 15.55 -25.60
C GLY A 74 9.26 15.11 -25.51
N ASP A 75 9.46 13.84 -25.12
CA ASP A 75 10.67 13.06 -25.27
C ASP A 75 11.93 13.64 -24.57
N GLU A 76 11.90 13.80 -23.24
CA GLU A 76 13.15 13.81 -22.48
C GLU A 76 13.80 12.44 -22.62
N GLU A 77 14.86 12.37 -23.40
CA GLU A 77 15.68 11.17 -23.55
C GLU A 77 16.27 10.80 -22.19
N LEU A 78 15.82 9.67 -21.62
CA LEU A 78 16.25 9.17 -20.32
C LEU A 78 17.78 8.96 -20.34
N THR A 79 18.47 9.62 -19.43
CA THR A 79 19.91 9.45 -19.31
C THR A 79 20.28 8.11 -18.67
N GLY A 80 21.49 7.64 -18.90
CA GLY A 80 21.99 6.44 -18.22
C GLY A 80 22.03 6.59 -16.69
N ALA A 81 22.04 7.82 -16.16
CA ALA A 81 21.94 8.10 -14.73
C ALA A 81 20.50 7.90 -14.24
N ASP A 82 19.49 8.35 -14.97
CA ASP A 82 18.07 8.17 -14.64
C ASP A 82 17.67 6.71 -14.64
N LEU A 83 18.20 5.94 -15.58
CA LEU A 83 17.97 4.50 -15.63
C LEU A 83 18.61 3.76 -14.44
N ARG A 84 19.78 4.21 -13.96
CA ARG A 84 20.43 3.62 -12.76
C ARG A 84 19.74 4.00 -11.46
N ALA A 85 19.03 5.13 -11.41
CA ALA A 85 18.21 5.54 -10.28
C ALA A 85 16.80 4.92 -10.31
N TYR A 86 16.40 4.35 -11.43
CA TYR A 86 15.08 3.78 -11.61
C TYR A 86 14.91 2.50 -10.80
N CYS A 87 13.88 2.45 -9.97
CA CYS A 87 13.45 1.24 -9.26
C CYS A 87 11.97 1.01 -9.61
N PRO A 88 11.62 -0.08 -10.32
CA PRO A 88 10.27 -0.32 -10.80
C PRO A 88 9.22 -0.22 -9.71
N ARG A 89 8.03 0.26 -10.04
CA ARG A 89 6.91 0.29 -9.09
C ARG A 89 6.49 -1.13 -8.71
N ILE A 90 6.13 -1.30 -7.45
CA ILE A 90 5.50 -2.52 -6.98
C ILE A 90 4.01 -2.29 -6.81
N GLU A 91 3.21 -3.24 -7.24
CA GLU A 91 1.76 -3.19 -7.24
C GLU A 91 1.20 -4.52 -6.73
N LEU A 92 0.16 -4.44 -5.92
CA LEU A 92 -0.68 -5.59 -5.62
C LEU A 92 -1.61 -5.84 -6.81
N ARG A 93 -1.50 -7.02 -7.42
CA ARG A 93 -2.39 -7.35 -8.53
C ARG A 93 -3.82 -7.45 -8.02
N GLU A 94 -4.74 -6.82 -8.74
CA GLU A 94 -6.16 -6.85 -8.41
C GLU A 94 -6.66 -8.31 -8.27
N GLY A 95 -7.45 -8.55 -7.23
CA GLY A 95 -7.99 -9.87 -6.93
C GLY A 95 -7.03 -10.82 -6.20
N THR A 96 -5.71 -10.53 -6.15
CA THR A 96 -4.71 -11.43 -5.54
C THR A 96 -4.19 -10.95 -4.17
N ALA A 97 -4.67 -9.83 -3.68
CA ALA A 97 -4.28 -9.31 -2.36
C ALA A 97 -4.95 -10.06 -1.18
N ILE A 98 -5.95 -10.88 -1.47
CA ILE A 98 -6.75 -11.60 -0.47
C ILE A 98 -6.84 -13.07 -0.86
N LEU A 99 -6.44 -13.94 0.08
CA LEU A 99 -6.59 -15.40 -0.02
C LEU A 99 -7.59 -15.87 1.02
N ARG A 100 -8.57 -16.69 0.60
CA ARG A 100 -9.54 -17.33 1.48
C ARG A 100 -9.39 -18.83 1.39
N THR A 101 -9.28 -19.48 2.53
CA THR A 101 -9.32 -20.95 2.60
C THR A 101 -10.66 -21.39 3.17
N TYR A 102 -11.21 -22.45 2.61
CA TYR A 102 -12.54 -22.94 2.96
C TYR A 102 -12.52 -24.38 3.44
N THR A 103 -13.58 -24.80 4.11
CA THR A 103 -13.84 -26.21 4.33
C THR A 103 -13.94 -26.92 2.98
N LYS A 104 -13.37 -28.12 2.88
CA LYS A 104 -13.29 -28.88 1.62
C LYS A 104 -14.65 -28.96 0.92
N GLY A 105 -14.72 -28.52 -0.32
CA GLY A 105 -15.92 -28.53 -1.15
C GLY A 105 -16.98 -27.49 -0.78
N LYS A 106 -16.58 -26.44 -0.01
CA LYS A 106 -17.45 -25.33 0.39
C LYS A 106 -16.91 -23.98 -0.05
N ASP A 107 -16.17 -23.97 -1.15
CA ASP A 107 -15.56 -22.75 -1.68
C ASP A 107 -16.64 -21.71 -2.01
N GLY A 108 -16.39 -20.47 -1.59
CA GLY A 108 -17.31 -19.36 -1.78
C GLY A 108 -18.35 -19.14 -0.68
N ASP A 109 -18.54 -20.08 0.26
CA ASP A 109 -19.46 -19.90 1.40
C ASP A 109 -18.77 -19.10 2.51
N PRO A 110 -19.22 -17.87 2.85
CA PRO A 110 -18.61 -17.05 3.89
C PRO A 110 -18.61 -17.70 5.28
N ASN A 111 -19.56 -18.61 5.56
CA ASN A 111 -19.66 -19.31 6.84
C ASN A 111 -18.68 -20.48 6.95
N GLU A 112 -18.09 -20.89 5.85
CA GLU A 112 -17.15 -22.01 5.76
C GLU A 112 -15.68 -21.57 5.59
N ILE A 113 -15.42 -20.28 5.75
CA ILE A 113 -14.04 -19.74 5.73
C ILE A 113 -13.27 -20.25 6.94
N ILE A 114 -12.10 -20.85 6.69
CA ILE A 114 -11.15 -21.28 7.73
C ILE A 114 -10.21 -20.12 8.04
N TYR A 115 -9.53 -19.58 7.01
CA TYR A 115 -8.62 -18.43 7.17
C TYR A 115 -8.85 -17.41 6.07
N LEU A 116 -8.65 -16.14 6.44
CA LEU A 116 -8.58 -15.00 5.54
C LEU A 116 -7.20 -14.38 5.66
N ALA A 117 -6.37 -14.52 4.64
CA ALA A 117 -5.09 -13.85 4.54
C ALA A 117 -5.20 -12.60 3.66
N THR A 118 -4.54 -11.52 4.05
CA THR A 118 -4.54 -10.25 3.30
C THR A 118 -3.13 -9.70 3.25
N ILE A 119 -2.62 -9.39 2.05
CA ILE A 119 -1.42 -8.57 1.87
C ILE A 119 -1.84 -7.12 2.08
N THR A 120 -1.23 -6.44 3.03
CA THR A 120 -1.58 -5.06 3.40
C THR A 120 -0.60 -4.04 2.85
N ASP A 121 0.63 -4.46 2.59
CA ASP A 121 1.68 -3.59 2.08
C ASP A 121 2.72 -4.40 1.29
N ALA A 122 3.37 -3.74 0.33
CA ALA A 122 4.47 -4.31 -0.42
C ALA A 122 5.52 -3.25 -0.73
N THR A 123 6.79 -3.62 -0.56
CA THR A 123 7.93 -2.73 -0.82
C THR A 123 9.05 -3.47 -1.56
N ARG A 124 9.99 -2.72 -2.12
CA ARG A 124 11.15 -3.24 -2.84
C ARG A 124 12.36 -2.37 -2.61
N THR A 125 13.52 -2.98 -2.73
CA THR A 125 14.81 -2.30 -2.86
C THR A 125 15.48 -2.73 -4.16
N CYS A 126 16.25 -1.84 -4.78
CA CYS A 126 16.87 -2.05 -6.07
C CYS A 126 18.37 -1.80 -6.00
N ARG A 127 19.15 -2.60 -6.73
CA ARG A 127 20.57 -2.41 -6.92
C ARG A 127 20.97 -2.80 -8.35
N TYR A 128 21.71 -1.95 -9.01
CA TYR A 128 22.28 -2.22 -10.34
C TYR A 128 23.72 -2.68 -10.21
N GLN A 129 24.03 -3.80 -10.86
CA GLN A 129 25.39 -4.33 -10.92
C GLN A 129 25.57 -5.21 -12.17
N GLY A 130 26.68 -5.00 -12.90
CA GLY A 130 27.03 -5.87 -14.03
C GLY A 130 25.98 -5.93 -15.14
N GLY A 131 25.28 -4.84 -15.41
CA GLY A 131 24.21 -4.82 -16.42
C GLY A 131 22.93 -5.52 -16.01
N GLN A 132 22.77 -5.81 -14.72
CA GLN A 132 21.58 -6.44 -14.16
C GLN A 132 20.95 -5.55 -13.08
N LEU A 133 19.65 -5.66 -12.93
CA LEU A 133 18.87 -5.13 -11.81
C LEU A 133 18.57 -6.25 -10.83
N PHE A 134 19.10 -6.10 -9.62
CA PHE A 134 18.81 -6.95 -8.48
C PHE A 134 17.74 -6.27 -7.63
N MET A 135 16.70 -7.00 -7.28
CA MET A 135 15.68 -6.50 -6.36
C MET A 135 15.46 -7.44 -5.19
N GLU A 136 15.08 -6.84 -4.07
CA GLU A 136 14.48 -7.54 -2.96
C GLU A 136 13.04 -7.06 -2.84
N VAL A 137 12.09 -7.97 -2.91
CA VAL A 137 10.65 -7.71 -2.80
C VAL A 137 10.17 -8.22 -1.45
N VAL A 138 9.47 -7.38 -0.71
CA VAL A 138 8.90 -7.73 0.60
C VAL A 138 7.42 -7.43 0.58
N ALA A 139 6.60 -8.40 0.99
CA ALA A 139 5.17 -8.23 1.20
C ALA A 139 4.84 -8.48 2.67
N ALA A 140 4.12 -7.56 3.28
CA ALA A 140 3.60 -7.67 4.64
C ALA A 140 2.09 -7.91 4.62
N GLY A 141 1.61 -8.69 5.56
CA GLY A 141 0.20 -9.00 5.62
C GLY A 141 -0.24 -9.58 6.96
N ARG A 142 -1.49 -9.98 6.99
CA ARG A 142 -2.09 -10.58 8.18
C ARG A 142 -3.01 -11.74 7.81
N VAL A 143 -3.13 -12.69 8.71
CA VAL A 143 -4.09 -13.80 8.67
C VAL A 143 -5.06 -13.63 9.82
N VAL A 144 -6.34 -13.77 9.56
CA VAL A 144 -7.39 -13.85 10.57
C VAL A 144 -8.14 -15.17 10.44
N GLU A 145 -8.61 -15.71 11.55
CA GLU A 145 -9.47 -16.89 11.55
C GLU A 145 -10.86 -16.53 11.03
N GLY A 146 -11.40 -17.38 10.17
CA GLY A 146 -12.79 -17.30 9.73
C GLY A 146 -13.74 -18.02 10.71
N PRO A 147 -15.04 -18.14 10.36
CA PRO A 147 -16.03 -18.83 11.20
C PRO A 147 -15.71 -20.30 11.48
N LYS A 148 -14.96 -20.97 10.60
CA LYS A 148 -14.45 -22.34 10.75
C LYS A 148 -12.98 -22.38 11.10
N GLY A 149 -12.40 -21.23 11.43
CA GLY A 149 -10.99 -21.11 11.77
C GLY A 149 -10.63 -21.85 13.05
N LYS A 150 -9.37 -22.24 13.13
CA LYS A 150 -8.77 -22.87 14.31
C LYS A 150 -7.28 -22.57 14.32
N SER A 151 -6.68 -22.60 15.49
CA SER A 151 -5.21 -22.53 15.60
C SER A 151 -4.54 -23.61 14.76
N GLY A 152 -3.40 -23.28 14.19
CA GLY A 152 -2.64 -24.21 13.35
C GLY A 152 -1.61 -23.52 12.49
N SER A 153 -1.06 -24.24 11.53
CA SER A 153 -0.12 -23.70 10.54
C SER A 153 -0.81 -23.59 9.18
N LEU A 154 -0.66 -22.45 8.55
CA LEU A 154 -1.17 -22.14 7.21
C LEU A 154 0.00 -21.86 6.27
N GLU A 155 0.02 -22.50 5.10
CA GLU A 155 0.96 -22.16 4.02
C GLU A 155 0.30 -21.13 3.10
N LEU A 156 0.99 -20.01 2.88
CA LEU A 156 0.54 -18.95 1.99
C LEU A 156 1.42 -18.96 0.72
N PRO A 157 0.86 -19.22 -0.45
CA PRO A 157 1.56 -19.12 -1.72
C PRO A 157 1.56 -17.65 -2.18
N VAL A 158 2.76 -17.07 -2.31
CA VAL A 158 2.93 -15.70 -2.79
C VAL A 158 3.75 -15.71 -4.06
N ARG A 159 3.25 -15.10 -5.12
CA ARG A 159 3.98 -14.94 -6.37
C ARG A 159 4.51 -13.51 -6.50
N VAL A 160 5.77 -13.42 -6.91
CA VAL A 160 6.39 -12.19 -7.40
C VAL A 160 6.61 -12.34 -8.90
N ALA A 161 6.14 -11.37 -9.67
CA ALA A 161 6.34 -11.32 -11.11
C ALA A 161 6.76 -9.94 -11.56
N ILE A 162 7.62 -9.87 -12.56
CA ILE A 162 8.02 -8.62 -13.21
C ILE A 162 7.53 -8.66 -14.64
N ARG A 163 6.85 -7.60 -15.05
CA ARG A 163 6.44 -7.38 -16.44
C ARG A 163 7.22 -6.22 -17.02
N GLN A 164 7.67 -6.38 -18.25
CA GLN A 164 8.30 -5.33 -19.06
C GLN A 164 7.61 -5.31 -20.43
N GLY A 165 6.71 -4.36 -20.63
CA GLY A 165 5.83 -4.39 -21.80
C GLY A 165 4.94 -5.63 -21.79
N GLU A 166 5.11 -6.51 -22.78
CA GLU A 166 4.41 -7.80 -22.88
C GLU A 166 5.20 -8.97 -22.30
N ASP A 167 6.49 -8.78 -22.04
CA ASP A 167 7.37 -9.82 -21.50
C ASP A 167 7.25 -9.95 -19.98
N VAL A 168 7.49 -11.17 -19.48
CA VAL A 168 7.57 -11.48 -18.05
C VAL A 168 8.95 -12.06 -17.74
N PRO A 169 9.98 -11.20 -17.58
CA PRO A 169 11.36 -11.65 -17.36
C PRO A 169 11.59 -12.34 -16.02
N TYR A 170 10.68 -12.22 -15.09
CA TYR A 170 10.74 -12.89 -13.79
C TYR A 170 9.35 -13.28 -13.31
N SER A 171 9.20 -14.53 -12.84
CA SER A 171 8.00 -15.01 -12.16
C SER A 171 8.37 -16.15 -11.22
N GLN A 172 8.26 -15.93 -9.91
CA GLN A 172 8.61 -16.92 -8.89
C GLN A 172 7.47 -17.06 -7.88
N LEU A 173 7.08 -18.31 -7.65
CA LEU A 173 6.18 -18.68 -6.57
C LEU A 173 7.00 -19.00 -5.33
N GLY A 174 6.77 -18.25 -4.27
CA GLY A 174 7.29 -18.52 -2.94
C GLY A 174 6.19 -19.00 -2.00
N LYS A 175 6.57 -19.64 -0.92
CA LYS A 175 5.65 -20.15 0.11
C LYS A 175 6.13 -19.72 1.49
N ILE A 176 5.21 -19.26 2.31
CA ILE A 176 5.49 -18.90 3.70
C ILE A 176 4.55 -19.65 4.65
N GLN A 177 5.11 -20.21 5.71
CA GLN A 177 4.34 -20.85 6.79
C GLN A 177 4.00 -19.80 7.85
N VAL A 178 2.71 -19.70 8.17
CA VAL A 178 2.20 -18.78 9.20
C VAL A 178 1.55 -19.61 10.30
N ALA A 179 2.09 -19.50 11.52
CA ALA A 179 1.51 -20.15 12.70
C ALA A 179 0.43 -19.25 13.30
N VAL A 180 -0.81 -19.69 13.25
CA VAL A 180 -1.97 -19.00 13.83
C VAL A 180 -2.19 -19.53 15.25
N ALA A 181 -1.94 -18.68 16.24
CA ALA A 181 -2.15 -19.03 17.64
C ALA A 181 -3.63 -18.95 18.04
N PRO A 182 -4.09 -19.71 19.05
CA PRO A 182 -5.45 -19.64 19.53
C PRO A 182 -5.81 -18.23 19.99
N ASN A 183 -6.96 -17.71 19.56
CA ASN A 183 -7.46 -16.40 19.94
C ASN A 183 -6.52 -15.23 19.63
N ALA A 184 -5.63 -15.38 18.67
CA ALA A 184 -4.66 -14.35 18.29
C ALA A 184 -5.29 -13.12 17.63
N GLY A 185 -6.57 -13.18 17.25
CA GLY A 185 -7.25 -12.14 16.48
C GLY A 185 -6.68 -12.04 15.08
N ALA A 186 -5.51 -11.44 14.92
CA ALA A 186 -4.79 -11.37 13.65
C ALA A 186 -3.32 -11.74 13.83
N THR A 187 -2.83 -12.65 12.99
CA THR A 187 -1.41 -13.04 12.93
C THR A 187 -0.75 -12.34 11.75
N GLN A 188 0.31 -11.59 12.00
CA GLN A 188 1.08 -10.93 10.95
C GLN A 188 2.07 -11.88 10.29
N PHE A 189 2.36 -11.64 9.01
CA PHE A 189 3.40 -12.32 8.28
C PHE A 189 4.20 -11.35 7.42
N ILE A 190 5.43 -11.75 7.09
CA ILE A 190 6.29 -11.04 6.13
C ILE A 190 6.82 -12.09 5.16
N PHE A 191 6.53 -11.91 3.89
CA PHE A 191 7.12 -12.66 2.79
C PHE A 191 8.24 -11.85 2.17
N LYS A 192 9.34 -12.52 1.80
CA LYS A 192 10.52 -11.89 1.20
C LYS A 192 11.03 -12.73 0.04
N ASP A 193 11.18 -12.09 -1.12
CA ASP A 193 11.90 -12.61 -2.26
C ASP A 193 13.15 -11.75 -2.51
N SER A 194 14.33 -12.31 -2.28
CA SER A 194 15.62 -11.66 -2.48
C SER A 194 16.38 -12.17 -3.71
N GLN A 195 15.74 -13.02 -4.51
CA GLN A 195 16.36 -13.66 -5.66
C GLN A 195 15.99 -13.03 -6.99
N VAL A 196 15.30 -11.89 -6.95
CA VAL A 196 14.85 -11.20 -8.16
C VAL A 196 16.04 -10.61 -8.89
N VAL A 197 16.35 -11.15 -10.06
CA VAL A 197 17.41 -10.68 -10.94
C VAL A 197 16.89 -10.62 -12.37
N VAL A 198 16.99 -9.45 -13.00
CA VAL A 198 16.57 -9.24 -14.38
C VAL A 198 17.62 -8.39 -15.12
N PRO A 199 17.68 -8.41 -16.44
CA PRO A 199 18.50 -7.46 -17.20
C PRO A 199 18.15 -6.01 -16.81
N ALA A 200 19.17 -5.15 -16.74
CA ALA A 200 18.94 -3.73 -16.50
C ALA A 200 18.05 -3.15 -17.61
N PRO A 201 16.94 -2.49 -17.27
CA PRO A 201 16.03 -1.96 -18.26
C PRO A 201 16.66 -0.79 -19.03
N THR A 202 16.35 -0.69 -20.31
CA THR A 202 16.71 0.44 -21.17
C THR A 202 15.65 1.54 -21.15
N GLN A 203 14.50 1.27 -20.54
CA GLN A 203 13.36 2.18 -20.39
C GLN A 203 12.70 2.00 -19.01
N GLN A 204 11.97 2.99 -18.54
CA GLN A 204 11.24 2.92 -17.27
C GLN A 204 9.86 2.25 -17.43
N ASN A 205 9.80 1.09 -18.07
CA ASN A 205 8.58 0.36 -18.41
C ASN A 205 8.39 -0.96 -17.66
N MET A 206 9.16 -1.19 -16.59
CA MET A 206 8.98 -2.36 -15.74
C MET A 206 7.95 -2.12 -14.64
N GLN A 207 7.18 -3.15 -14.32
CA GLN A 207 6.24 -3.21 -13.19
C GLN A 207 6.49 -4.49 -12.41
N VAL A 208 6.49 -4.40 -11.08
CA VAL A 208 6.59 -5.55 -10.17
C VAL A 208 5.22 -5.82 -9.60
N PHE A 209 4.76 -7.06 -9.72
CA PHE A 209 3.51 -7.52 -9.14
C PHE A 209 3.78 -8.48 -8.01
N VAL A 210 3.03 -8.37 -6.94
CA VAL A 210 3.01 -9.34 -5.85
C VAL A 210 1.58 -9.65 -5.48
N GLY A 211 1.31 -10.91 -5.14
CA GLY A 211 -0.03 -11.35 -4.76
C GLY A 211 -0.04 -12.81 -4.36
N PHE A 212 -1.14 -13.25 -3.76
CA PHE A 212 -1.38 -14.66 -3.55
C PHE A 212 -1.64 -15.36 -4.89
N ASP A 213 -1.19 -16.59 -4.98
CA ASP A 213 -1.40 -17.44 -6.14
C ASP A 213 -2.00 -18.77 -5.70
N GLU A 214 -3.28 -18.92 -5.93
CA GLU A 214 -4.04 -20.13 -5.55
C GLU A 214 -3.88 -21.27 -6.56
N GLY A 215 -3.13 -21.05 -7.63
CA GLY A 215 -3.02 -21.99 -8.74
C GLY A 215 -4.18 -21.84 -9.75
N PRO A 216 -4.33 -22.83 -10.63
CA PRO A 216 -3.56 -24.07 -10.76
C PRO A 216 -2.14 -23.81 -11.26
N TYR A 217 -1.14 -24.46 -10.64
CA TYR A 217 0.28 -24.22 -10.95
C TYR A 217 0.77 -24.98 -12.20
N ASN A 218 -0.05 -25.92 -12.70
CA ASN A 218 0.27 -26.76 -13.86
C ASN A 218 -0.59 -26.39 -15.08
N THR A 219 -0.86 -25.11 -15.30
CA THR A 219 -1.44 -24.65 -16.56
C THR A 219 -0.37 -24.66 -17.62
N PRO A 220 -0.64 -25.26 -18.81
CA PRO A 220 0.30 -25.29 -19.93
C PRO A 220 0.60 -23.89 -20.47
#